data_6d9dd7b4f9a704e0d053a7d59ace3e27
#
_entry.id   6d9dd7b4f9a704e0d053a7d59ace3e27
#
_cell.length_a   1.000
_cell.length_b   1.000
_cell.length_c   1.000
_cell.angle_alpha   90.00
_cell.angle_beta   90.00
_cell.angle_gamma   90.00
#
_symmetry.space_group_name_H-M   'P 1'
#
loop_
_entity.id
_entity.type
_entity.pdbx_description
1 polymer ?
#
loop_
_entity_poly.entity_id
_entity_poly.type
_entity_poly.pdbx_seq_one_letter_code
_entity_poly.pdbx_strand_id
1 'polypeptide(L)'
;MDNDLAETAEDIVRRWLPALLEGLDQVTDEEQRFKILEFCGRSCAEHDFEEIARIKEEARDREHLLQLINERIPWCGDWVWEDGKVRTVCAACGCPLVVEGYVNRSPTFCLCSRGWVKAVFGEALGQDVDVELVQAIGRGDECCEFLVHPRPRRS
;
A
#
# COMPACT_ATOMS: atom_id res chain seq x y z
N MET A 1 -10.82 -39.24 19.82
CA MET A 1 -11.57 -39.02 18.59
C MET A 1 -11.35 -37.59 18.15
N ASP A 2 -10.77 -37.53 17.05
CA ASP A 2 -10.03 -36.42 16.50
C ASP A 2 -10.90 -35.20 16.22
N ASN A 3 -10.56 -34.13 16.91
CA ASN A 3 -11.07 -32.80 16.63
C ASN A 3 -10.34 -32.17 15.41
N ASP A 4 -9.97 -33.03 14.47
CA ASP A 4 -9.12 -32.71 13.32
C ASP A 4 -9.90 -32.13 12.13
N LEU A 5 -11.20 -31.81 12.33
CA LEU A 5 -12.07 -31.25 11.30
C LEU A 5 -12.69 -29.90 11.70
N ALA A 6 -12.25 -29.31 12.79
CA ALA A 6 -12.71 -27.96 13.15
C ALA A 6 -11.97 -26.93 12.29
N GLU A 7 -12.70 -26.33 11.35
CA GLU A 7 -12.21 -25.24 10.52
C GLU A 7 -11.74 -24.08 11.38
N THR A 8 -10.54 -23.57 11.11
CA THR A 8 -9.96 -22.42 11.80
C THR A 8 -10.42 -21.10 11.17
N ALA A 9 -10.30 -20.01 11.93
CA ALA A 9 -10.52 -18.66 11.38
C ALA A 9 -9.59 -18.36 10.20
N GLU A 10 -8.36 -18.88 10.25
CA GLU A 10 -7.41 -18.77 9.14
C GLU A 10 -7.91 -19.45 7.87
N ASP A 11 -8.44 -20.67 7.98
CA ASP A 11 -9.01 -21.40 6.85
C ASP A 11 -10.18 -20.63 6.22
N ILE A 12 -11.01 -20.02 7.06
CA ILE A 12 -12.13 -19.19 6.60
C ILE A 12 -11.60 -17.96 5.85
N VAL A 13 -10.66 -17.22 6.42
CA VAL A 13 -10.09 -16.01 5.81
C VAL A 13 -9.45 -16.33 4.45
N ARG A 14 -8.72 -17.44 4.35
CA ARG A 14 -8.10 -17.89 3.09
C ARG A 14 -9.09 -18.13 1.94
N ARG A 15 -10.32 -18.46 2.25
CA ARG A 15 -11.40 -18.60 1.25
C ARG A 15 -12.22 -17.32 1.08
N TRP A 16 -12.52 -16.66 2.20
CA TRP A 16 -13.41 -15.51 2.22
C TRP A 16 -12.78 -14.27 1.58
N LEU A 17 -11.51 -14.01 1.86
CA LEU A 17 -10.83 -12.81 1.37
C LEU A 17 -10.67 -12.78 -0.17
N PRO A 18 -10.23 -13.87 -0.84
CA PRO A 18 -10.23 -13.91 -2.30
C PRO A 18 -11.64 -13.77 -2.91
N ALA A 19 -12.64 -14.36 -2.28
CA ALA A 19 -14.04 -14.27 -2.74
C ALA A 19 -14.57 -12.83 -2.63
N LEU A 20 -14.21 -12.10 -1.57
CA LEU A 20 -14.56 -10.68 -1.42
C LEU A 20 -13.93 -9.83 -2.54
N LEU A 21 -12.65 -10.05 -2.82
CA LEU A 21 -11.94 -9.31 -3.89
C LEU A 21 -12.55 -9.63 -5.26
N GLU A 22 -12.87 -10.87 -5.53
CA GLU A 22 -13.58 -11.27 -6.77
C GLU A 22 -14.94 -10.60 -6.87
N GLY A 23 -15.71 -10.59 -5.78
CA GLY A 23 -17.00 -9.91 -5.73
C GLY A 23 -16.89 -8.41 -6.02
N LEU A 24 -15.91 -7.73 -5.45
CA LEU A 24 -15.62 -6.34 -5.75
C LEU A 24 -15.31 -6.14 -7.24
N ASP A 25 -14.50 -7.03 -7.80
CA ASP A 25 -14.10 -6.98 -9.20
C ASP A 25 -15.29 -7.11 -10.17
N GLN A 26 -16.27 -7.94 -9.82
CA GLN A 26 -17.45 -8.20 -10.65
C GLN A 26 -18.52 -7.11 -10.55
N VAL A 27 -18.69 -6.45 -9.39
CA VAL A 27 -19.85 -5.58 -9.15
C VAL A 27 -19.50 -4.08 -9.08
N THR A 28 -18.23 -3.72 -9.12
CA THR A 28 -17.78 -2.33 -9.05
C THR A 28 -16.88 -1.97 -10.22
N ASP A 29 -16.81 -0.67 -10.55
CA ASP A 29 -15.79 -0.14 -11.45
C ASP A 29 -14.47 0.11 -10.71
N GLU A 30 -13.40 0.46 -11.43
CA GLU A 30 -12.07 0.66 -10.85
C GLU A 30 -12.04 1.80 -9.83
N GLU A 31 -12.76 2.90 -10.08
CA GLU A 31 -12.83 4.03 -9.17
C GLU A 31 -13.49 3.65 -7.84
N GLN A 32 -14.59 2.92 -7.90
CA GLN A 32 -15.30 2.43 -6.72
C GLN A 32 -14.42 1.44 -5.92
N ARG A 33 -13.76 0.51 -6.62
CA ARG A 33 -12.80 -0.42 -5.99
C ARG A 33 -11.69 0.31 -5.29
N PHE A 34 -11.10 1.31 -5.95
CA PHE A 34 -10.04 2.11 -5.32
C PHE A 34 -10.53 2.80 -4.06
N LYS A 35 -11.71 3.44 -4.08
CA LYS A 35 -12.27 4.08 -2.89
C LYS A 35 -12.44 3.10 -1.72
N ILE A 36 -12.89 1.88 -1.99
CA ILE A 36 -13.05 0.84 -0.96
C ILE A 36 -11.69 0.38 -0.44
N LEU A 37 -10.77 0.03 -1.35
CA LEU A 37 -9.47 -0.50 -0.99
C LEU A 37 -8.52 0.56 -0.39
N GLU A 38 -8.77 1.85 -0.64
CA GLU A 38 -8.09 2.94 0.05
C GLU A 38 -8.29 2.87 1.57
N PHE A 39 -9.48 2.52 2.05
CA PHE A 39 -9.71 2.30 3.48
C PHE A 39 -8.86 1.16 4.03
N CYS A 40 -8.74 0.06 3.27
CA CYS A 40 -7.90 -1.07 3.68
C CYS A 40 -6.42 -0.68 3.73
N GLY A 41 -5.94 0.00 2.70
CA GLY A 41 -4.56 0.50 2.64
C GLY A 41 -4.24 1.49 3.76
N ARG A 42 -5.15 2.41 4.03
CA ARG A 42 -5.03 3.35 5.15
C ARG A 42 -4.98 2.63 6.49
N SER A 43 -5.85 1.66 6.71
CA SER A 43 -5.85 0.86 7.95
C SER A 43 -4.50 0.18 8.18
N CYS A 44 -3.88 -0.37 7.13
CA CYS A 44 -2.53 -0.92 7.22
C CYS A 44 -1.48 0.17 7.52
N ALA A 45 -1.61 1.34 6.88
CA ALA A 45 -0.68 2.46 7.06
C ALA A 45 -0.73 3.06 8.47
N GLU A 46 -1.89 3.06 9.11
CA GLU A 46 -2.07 3.59 10.48
C GLU A 46 -1.16 2.89 11.50
N HIS A 47 -0.78 1.64 11.23
CA HIS A 47 0.20 0.92 12.03
C HIS A 47 1.54 1.66 12.12
N ASP A 48 1.92 2.38 11.07
CA ASP A 48 3.20 3.07 10.96
C ASP A 48 3.13 4.56 11.33
N PHE A 49 1.95 5.10 11.60
CA PHE A 49 1.76 6.56 11.83
C PHE A 49 2.52 7.10 13.04
N GLU A 50 2.65 6.33 14.10
CA GLU A 50 3.44 6.73 15.27
C GLU A 50 4.91 6.88 14.92
N GLU A 51 5.46 5.96 14.13
CA GLU A 51 6.84 6.04 13.67
C GLU A 51 7.03 7.16 12.64
N ILE A 52 6.07 7.39 11.76
CA ILE A 52 6.09 8.53 10.83
C ILE A 52 6.12 9.85 11.60
N ALA A 53 5.37 9.98 12.69
CA ALA A 53 5.41 11.18 13.54
C ALA A 53 6.81 11.43 14.12
N ARG A 54 7.48 10.38 14.61
CA ARG A 54 8.85 10.48 15.10
C ARG A 54 9.83 10.86 13.99
N ILE A 55 9.71 10.26 12.83
CA ILE A 55 10.51 10.59 11.64
C ILE A 55 10.35 12.06 11.26
N LYS A 56 9.12 12.59 11.27
CA LYS A 56 8.87 14.00 10.96
C LYS A 56 9.55 14.96 11.94
N GLU A 57 9.57 14.62 13.22
CA GLU A 57 10.24 15.42 14.24
C GLU A 57 11.78 15.41 14.09
N GLU A 58 12.33 14.29 13.64
CA GLU A 58 13.76 14.07 13.49
C GLU A 58 14.30 14.60 12.16
N ALA A 59 13.48 14.60 11.11
CA ALA A 59 13.89 14.98 9.77
C ALA A 59 14.31 16.45 9.67
N ARG A 60 15.51 16.68 9.13
CA ARG A 60 16.08 18.03 8.95
C ARG A 60 15.60 18.69 7.65
N ASP A 61 15.31 17.88 6.66
CA ASP A 61 14.88 18.29 5.34
C ASP A 61 14.15 17.13 4.62
N ARG A 62 13.73 17.35 3.40
CA ARG A 62 12.96 16.39 2.59
C ARG A 62 13.75 15.14 2.24
N GLU A 63 15.04 15.29 1.99
CA GLU A 63 15.92 14.16 1.66
C GLU A 63 16.12 13.27 2.89
N HIS A 64 16.39 13.89 4.03
CA HIS A 64 16.54 13.18 5.30
C HIS A 64 15.23 12.49 5.73
N LEU A 65 14.07 13.10 5.45
CA LEU A 65 12.77 12.49 5.68
C LEU A 65 12.64 11.15 4.93
N LEU A 66 12.95 11.14 3.63
CA LEU A 66 12.89 9.90 2.84
C LEU A 66 13.93 8.88 3.27
N GLN A 67 15.12 9.32 3.64
CA GLN A 67 16.14 8.41 4.18
C GLN A 67 15.61 7.69 5.42
N LEU A 68 15.04 8.41 6.37
CA LEU A 68 14.47 7.83 7.59
C LEU A 68 13.28 6.90 7.30
N ILE A 69 12.43 7.25 6.34
CA ILE A 69 11.34 6.39 5.89
C ILE A 69 11.89 5.08 5.31
N ASN A 70 12.88 5.14 4.42
CA ASN A 70 13.51 3.96 3.84
C ASN A 70 14.15 3.06 4.90
N GLU A 71 14.74 3.64 5.94
CA GLU A 71 15.38 2.89 7.02
C GLU A 71 14.40 2.23 8.00
N ARG A 72 13.30 2.92 8.33
CA ARG A 72 12.41 2.54 9.45
C ARG A 72 11.05 1.99 9.02
N ILE A 73 10.60 2.34 7.81
CA ILE A 73 9.36 1.85 7.23
C ILE A 73 9.70 1.15 5.92
N PRO A 74 10.35 -0.03 5.99
CA PRO A 74 10.82 -0.72 4.80
C PRO A 74 9.66 -1.07 3.88
N TRP A 75 9.83 -0.75 2.62
CA TRP A 75 8.97 -1.13 1.51
C TRP A 75 9.75 -2.06 0.56
N CYS A 76 9.14 -2.47 -0.52
CA CYS A 76 9.80 -3.35 -1.49
C CYS A 76 10.87 -2.68 -2.35
N GLY A 77 10.99 -1.35 -2.30
CA GLY A 77 12.02 -0.56 -2.96
C GLY A 77 12.26 0.75 -2.21
N ASP A 78 13.34 1.43 -2.53
CA ASP A 78 13.64 2.72 -1.90
C ASP A 78 12.80 3.84 -2.52
N TRP A 79 12.38 4.75 -1.67
CA TRP A 79 11.70 5.98 -2.06
C TRP A 79 12.73 7.07 -2.34
N VAL A 80 12.62 7.71 -3.50
CA VAL A 80 13.53 8.78 -3.90
C VAL A 80 12.76 10.00 -4.40
N TRP A 81 13.31 11.20 -4.16
CA TRP A 81 12.83 12.42 -4.78
C TRP A 81 13.32 12.51 -6.22
N GLU A 82 12.40 12.79 -7.13
CA GLU A 82 12.67 12.96 -8.55
C GLU A 82 11.70 14.01 -9.12
N ASP A 83 12.22 15.14 -9.56
CA ASP A 83 11.45 16.24 -10.14
C ASP A 83 10.24 16.70 -9.28
N GLY A 84 10.45 16.81 -7.96
CA GLY A 84 9.41 17.25 -7.02
C GLY A 84 8.38 16.20 -6.66
N LYS A 85 8.59 14.96 -7.08
CA LYS A 85 7.74 13.80 -6.81
C LYS A 85 8.52 12.75 -6.04
N VAL A 86 7.82 11.85 -5.35
CA VAL A 86 8.45 10.70 -4.70
C VAL A 86 8.17 9.46 -5.54
N ARG A 87 9.21 8.74 -5.88
CA ARG A 87 9.14 7.55 -6.73
C ARG A 87 9.74 6.33 -6.04
N THR A 88 9.14 5.17 -6.25
CA THR A 88 9.72 3.87 -5.91
C THR A 88 9.45 2.84 -7.01
N VAL A 89 10.35 1.87 -7.13
CA VAL A 89 10.20 0.72 -8.01
C VAL A 89 10.44 -0.55 -7.20
N CYS A 90 9.52 -1.49 -7.29
CA CYS A 90 9.57 -2.77 -6.58
C CYS A 90 9.65 -3.92 -7.57
N ALA A 91 10.70 -4.73 -7.48
CA ALA A 91 10.88 -5.91 -8.34
C ALA A 91 9.95 -7.08 -7.98
N ALA A 92 9.42 -7.10 -6.76
CA ALA A 92 8.52 -8.15 -6.26
C ALA A 92 7.48 -7.59 -5.30
N CYS A 93 6.34 -8.26 -5.19
CA CYS A 93 5.33 -7.89 -4.21
C CYS A 93 5.77 -8.30 -2.81
N GLY A 94 5.89 -7.34 -1.89
CA GLY A 94 6.29 -7.56 -0.50
C GLY A 94 5.11 -7.68 0.48
N CYS A 95 3.88 -7.56 0.04
CA CYS A 95 2.72 -7.64 0.94
C CYS A 95 2.62 -9.04 1.58
N PRO A 96 2.61 -9.14 2.94
CA PRO A 96 2.49 -10.43 3.62
C PRO A 96 1.27 -11.26 3.21
N LEU A 97 0.14 -10.63 2.90
CA LEU A 97 -1.06 -11.33 2.44
C LEU A 97 -0.84 -12.08 1.11
N VAL A 98 0.01 -11.52 0.25
CA VAL A 98 0.40 -12.18 -1.01
C VAL A 98 1.49 -13.22 -0.77
N VAL A 99 2.52 -12.85 -0.01
CA VAL A 99 3.68 -13.73 0.27
C VAL A 99 3.23 -15.01 1.00
N GLU A 100 2.30 -14.89 1.95
CA GLU A 100 1.78 -16.03 2.72
C GLU A 100 0.59 -16.73 2.06
N GLY A 101 0.18 -16.28 0.87
CA GLY A 101 -0.83 -16.95 0.06
C GLY A 101 -2.29 -16.76 0.48
N TYR A 102 -2.58 -15.70 1.26
CA TYR A 102 -3.98 -15.35 1.58
C TYR A 102 -4.73 -14.77 0.39
N VAL A 103 -4.04 -14.04 -0.47
CA VAL A 103 -4.58 -13.48 -1.70
C VAL A 103 -3.59 -13.66 -2.84
N ASN A 104 -4.11 -13.73 -4.06
CA ASN A 104 -3.30 -13.63 -5.26
C ASN A 104 -3.12 -12.17 -5.66
N ARG A 105 -1.99 -11.86 -6.28
CA ARG A 105 -1.78 -10.57 -6.91
C ARG A 105 -2.83 -10.36 -8.01
N SER A 106 -3.45 -9.21 -8.02
CA SER A 106 -4.46 -8.84 -9.01
C SER A 106 -4.48 -7.32 -9.18
N PRO A 107 -5.04 -6.81 -10.28
CA PRO A 107 -5.23 -5.36 -10.43
C PRO A 107 -6.04 -4.76 -9.28
N THR A 108 -7.06 -5.47 -8.82
CA THR A 108 -7.91 -5.04 -7.70
C THR A 108 -7.11 -4.94 -6.39
N PHE A 109 -6.34 -5.97 -6.04
CA PHE A 109 -5.56 -5.97 -4.80
C PHE A 109 -4.45 -4.89 -4.80
N CYS A 110 -3.86 -4.58 -5.95
CA CYS A 110 -2.86 -3.51 -6.08
C CYS A 110 -3.40 -2.13 -5.69
N LEU A 111 -4.71 -1.92 -5.73
CA LEU A 111 -5.35 -0.67 -5.29
C LEU A 111 -5.23 -0.47 -3.78
N CYS A 112 -5.14 -1.54 -3.00
CA CYS A 112 -4.84 -1.48 -1.57
C CYS A 112 -3.46 -0.87 -1.31
N SER A 113 -2.45 -1.30 -2.03
CA SER A 113 -1.09 -0.75 -1.95
C SER A 113 -1.04 0.74 -2.30
N ARG A 114 -1.77 1.15 -3.34
CA ARG A 114 -1.93 2.57 -3.70
C ARG A 114 -2.53 3.38 -2.53
N GLY A 115 -3.53 2.84 -1.85
CA GLY A 115 -4.14 3.46 -0.66
C GLY A 115 -3.15 3.58 0.52
N TRP A 116 -2.34 2.55 0.75
CA TRP A 116 -1.28 2.58 1.76
C TRP A 116 -0.27 3.69 1.47
N VAL A 117 0.24 3.76 0.25
CA VAL A 117 1.20 4.78 -0.18
C VAL A 117 0.62 6.19 0.01
N LYS A 118 -0.63 6.39 -0.38
CA LYS A 118 -1.32 7.67 -0.21
C LYS A 118 -1.41 8.10 1.26
N ALA A 119 -1.76 7.18 2.15
CA ALA A 119 -1.88 7.45 3.57
C ALA A 119 -0.53 7.75 4.22
N VAL A 120 0.50 6.94 3.94
CA VAL A 120 1.85 7.14 4.48
C VAL A 120 2.43 8.48 4.05
N PHE A 121 2.39 8.81 2.78
CA PHE A 121 2.98 10.05 2.28
C PHE A 121 2.14 11.28 2.59
N GLY A 122 0.82 11.15 2.68
CA GLY A 122 -0.04 12.22 3.21
C GLY A 122 0.35 12.59 4.64
N GLU A 123 0.57 11.59 5.48
CA GLU A 123 1.02 11.79 6.87
C GLU A 123 2.46 12.30 6.93
N ALA A 124 3.38 11.69 6.20
CA ALA A 124 4.80 12.05 6.22
C ALA A 124 5.07 13.47 5.70
N LEU A 125 4.38 13.88 4.65
CA LEU A 125 4.54 15.21 4.04
C LEU A 125 3.63 16.26 4.68
N GLY A 126 2.66 15.86 5.49
CA GLY A 126 1.70 16.76 6.15
C GLY A 126 0.82 17.53 5.15
N GLN A 127 0.52 16.93 4.02
CA GLN A 127 -0.32 17.52 2.97
C GLN A 127 -0.97 16.43 2.12
N ASP A 128 -2.02 16.78 1.40
CA ASP A 128 -2.64 15.87 0.46
C ASP A 128 -1.67 15.46 -0.64
N VAL A 129 -1.75 14.21 -1.03
CA VAL A 129 -0.97 13.66 -2.13
C VAL A 129 -1.87 12.89 -3.09
N ASP A 130 -1.52 12.90 -4.36
CA ASP A 130 -2.04 11.96 -5.35
C ASP A 130 -1.02 10.86 -5.56
N VAL A 131 -1.47 9.64 -5.72
CA VAL A 131 -0.62 8.49 -5.98
C VAL A 131 -0.99 7.87 -7.32
N GLU A 132 -0.01 7.77 -8.19
CA GLU A 132 -0.10 7.06 -9.45
C GLU A 132 0.58 5.70 -9.34
N LEU A 133 -0.15 4.66 -9.68
CA LEU A 133 0.39 3.31 -9.86
C LEU A 133 0.75 3.16 -11.34
N VAL A 134 2.00 3.49 -11.68
CA VAL A 134 2.49 3.53 -13.06
C VAL A 134 2.58 2.14 -13.66
N GLN A 135 3.15 1.20 -12.90
CA GLN A 135 3.23 -0.23 -13.23
C GLN A 135 2.81 -1.06 -12.03
N ALA A 136 2.24 -2.22 -12.29
CA ALA A 136 1.82 -3.15 -11.23
C ALA A 136 2.00 -4.60 -11.67
N ILE A 137 2.70 -5.38 -10.85
CA ILE A 137 2.87 -6.82 -11.07
C ILE A 137 1.50 -7.52 -11.13
N GLY A 138 0.54 -7.08 -10.35
CA GLY A 138 -0.84 -7.59 -10.37
C GLY A 138 -1.58 -7.33 -11.69
N ARG A 139 -1.13 -6.39 -12.50
CA ARG A 139 -1.63 -6.09 -13.86
C ARG A 139 -0.88 -6.85 -14.96
N GLY A 140 0.17 -7.60 -14.60
CA GLY A 140 1.04 -8.31 -15.53
C GLY A 140 2.33 -7.58 -15.90
N ASP A 141 2.62 -6.45 -15.28
CA ASP A 141 3.87 -5.72 -15.49
C ASP A 141 5.05 -6.41 -14.78
N GLU A 142 6.27 -6.10 -15.17
CA GLU A 142 7.49 -6.71 -14.61
C GLU A 142 7.82 -6.22 -13.20
N CYS A 143 7.34 -5.05 -12.83
CA CYS A 143 7.56 -4.44 -11.53
C CYS A 143 6.33 -3.67 -11.05
N CYS A 144 6.37 -3.23 -9.79
CA CYS A 144 5.46 -2.19 -9.31
C CYS A 144 6.20 -0.87 -9.27
N GLU A 145 5.58 0.19 -9.79
CA GLU A 145 6.12 1.54 -9.75
C GLU A 145 5.06 2.50 -9.25
N PHE A 146 5.40 3.21 -8.18
CA PHE A 146 4.54 4.23 -7.57
C PHE A 146 5.16 5.61 -7.74
N LEU A 147 4.31 6.58 -8.02
CA LEU A 147 4.67 7.97 -8.12
C LEU A 147 3.75 8.79 -7.21
N VAL A 148 4.33 9.46 -6.23
CA VAL A 148 3.60 10.31 -5.28
C VAL A 148 3.73 11.76 -5.71
N HIS A 149 2.61 12.39 -5.97
CA HIS A 149 2.50 13.79 -6.36
C HIS A 149 1.98 14.62 -5.19
N PRO A 150 2.87 15.35 -4.47
CA PRO A 150 2.41 16.26 -3.43
C PRO A 150 1.52 17.35 -4.05
N ARG A 151 0.34 17.57 -3.47
CA ARG A 151 -0.52 18.67 -3.88
C ARG A 151 -0.04 19.98 -3.24
N PRO A 152 -0.08 21.09 -3.97
CA PRO A 152 0.19 22.39 -3.37
C PRO A 152 -0.78 22.63 -2.20
N ARG A 153 -0.24 23.16 -1.08
CA ARG A 153 -1.10 23.59 0.02
C ARG A 153 -2.02 24.71 -0.49
N ARG A 154 -3.32 24.56 -0.27
CA ARG A 154 -4.26 25.65 -0.53
C ARG A 154 -3.95 26.78 0.45
N SER A 155 -3.66 27.93 -0.12
CA SER A 155 -3.50 29.19 0.65
C SER A 155 -4.84 29.66 1.20
#